data_85c370f308f49d532e9b7141eee09e67
#
_entry.id   85c370f308f49d532e9b7141eee09e67
#
_cell.length_a   1.000
_cell.length_b   1.000
_cell.length_c   1.000
_cell.angle_alpha   90.00
_cell.angle_beta   90.00
_cell.angle_gamma   90.00
#
_symmetry.space_group_name_H-M   'P 1'
#
loop_
_entity.id
_entity.type
_entity.pdbx_description
1 polymer ?
#
loop_
_entity_poly.entity_id
_entity_poly.type
_entity_poly.pdbx_seq_one_letter_code
_entity_poly.pdbx_strand_id
1 'polypeptide(L)'
;VTAHRNARDEPGGKMQTELNKVIAALRDFYAHEAFLFAKDIGERAITHRFAVYLEKQFSGWSVDCNYDRLGERTLHLPHGTIISTDDHLGKSIYPDVVVHQREIPNNLLTVEIRKASNHTALDHDQHKLMALTDAHVWFAFWIGVLLVLDKDNVTISEVYVSGVLDQPLSRWFATRLEEVGLGTAR
;
A
#
# COMPACT_ATOMS: atom_id res chain seq x y z
N VAL A 1 -1.93 -2.48 42.16
CA VAL A 1 -0.79 -2.33 41.25
C VAL A 1 -1.36 -2.29 39.85
N THR A 2 -1.58 -1.09 39.32
CA THR A 2 -2.15 -0.87 37.97
C THR A 2 -1.01 -0.95 36.98
N ALA A 3 -0.94 -2.02 36.20
CA ALA A 3 0.01 -2.16 35.11
C ALA A 3 -0.31 -1.08 34.05
N HIS A 4 0.58 -0.14 33.84
CA HIS A 4 0.57 0.74 32.69
C HIS A 4 0.75 -0.10 31.42
N ARG A 5 -0.35 -0.34 30.70
CA ARG A 5 -0.31 -0.83 29.33
C ARG A 5 0.34 0.27 28.48
N ASN A 6 1.55 -0.02 28.02
CA ASN A 6 2.24 0.89 27.12
C ASN A 6 1.41 1.03 25.83
N ALA A 7 1.10 2.25 25.43
CA ALA A 7 0.39 2.58 24.19
C ALA A 7 1.08 2.06 22.89
N ARG A 8 2.29 1.48 23.02
CA ARG A 8 3.06 0.86 21.93
C ARG A 8 2.62 -0.57 21.60
N ASP A 9 1.79 -1.22 22.43
CA ASP A 9 1.39 -2.63 22.25
C ASP A 9 -0.04 -2.79 21.72
N GLU A 10 -0.76 -1.69 21.46
CA GLU A 10 -2.04 -1.73 20.77
C GLU A 10 -1.81 -2.06 19.27
N PRO A 11 -2.63 -2.92 18.64
CA PRO A 11 -2.52 -3.24 17.20
C PRO A 11 -2.43 -1.99 16.34
N GLY A 12 -3.17 -0.93 16.66
CA GLY A 12 -3.12 0.36 15.99
C GLY A 12 -1.76 1.04 16.03
N GLY A 13 -1.04 0.97 17.16
CA GLY A 13 0.29 1.57 17.31
C GLY A 13 1.35 0.90 16.42
N LYS A 14 1.26 -0.41 16.21
CA LYS A 14 2.16 -1.14 15.30
C LYS A 14 1.89 -0.79 13.84
N MET A 15 0.62 -0.71 13.42
CA MET A 15 0.25 -0.30 12.06
C MET A 15 0.71 1.13 11.77
N GLN A 16 0.56 2.06 12.72
CA GLN A 16 1.07 3.42 12.60
C GLN A 16 2.59 3.45 12.43
N THR A 17 3.33 2.55 13.09
CA THR A 17 4.79 2.42 12.91
C THR A 17 5.13 2.05 11.48
N GLU A 18 4.43 1.08 10.90
CA GLU A 18 4.67 0.67 9.50
C GLU A 18 4.24 1.77 8.51
N LEU A 19 3.13 2.44 8.76
CA LEU A 19 2.68 3.57 7.94
C LEU A 19 3.64 4.78 8.01
N ASN A 20 4.28 5.03 9.15
CA ASN A 20 5.35 6.05 9.23
C ASN A 20 6.54 5.74 8.33
N LYS A 21 6.86 4.46 8.11
CA LYS A 21 7.88 4.05 7.13
C LYS A 21 7.43 4.35 5.70
N VAL A 22 6.15 4.15 5.37
CA VAL A 22 5.59 4.56 4.08
C VAL A 22 5.70 6.06 3.88
N ILE A 23 5.40 6.88 4.89
CA ILE A 23 5.56 8.34 4.87
C ILE A 23 7.02 8.72 4.64
N ALA A 24 7.96 8.08 5.32
CA ALA A 24 9.39 8.33 5.13
C ALA A 24 9.83 8.00 3.70
N ALA A 25 9.37 6.87 3.13
CA ALA A 25 9.62 6.51 1.75
C ALA A 25 9.04 7.54 0.76
N LEU A 26 7.81 8.01 0.98
CA LEU A 26 7.18 9.07 0.17
C LEU A 26 7.96 10.37 0.22
N ARG A 27 8.42 10.77 1.39
CA ARG A 27 9.23 11.98 1.57
C ARG A 27 10.51 11.91 0.76
N ASP A 28 11.24 10.79 0.85
CA ASP A 28 12.46 10.59 0.09
C ASP A 28 12.19 10.51 -1.41
N PHE A 29 11.11 9.85 -1.81
CA PHE A 29 10.66 9.76 -3.18
C PHE A 29 10.38 11.13 -3.79
N TYR A 30 9.56 11.98 -3.15
CA TYR A 30 9.26 13.31 -3.64
C TYR A 30 10.49 14.23 -3.67
N ALA A 31 11.40 14.08 -2.71
CA ALA A 31 12.62 14.87 -2.67
C ALA A 31 13.57 14.60 -3.86
N HIS A 32 13.51 13.41 -4.46
CA HIS A 32 14.49 13.00 -5.48
C HIS A 32 13.89 12.71 -6.85
N GLU A 33 12.58 12.49 -6.97
CA GLU A 33 11.95 11.96 -8.18
C GLU A 33 10.95 12.96 -8.83
N ALA A 34 11.01 14.25 -8.51
CA ALA A 34 10.13 15.27 -9.09
C ALA A 34 10.13 15.26 -10.63
N PHE A 35 11.23 14.84 -11.24
CA PHE A 35 11.37 14.68 -12.69
C PHE A 35 10.32 13.74 -13.30
N LEU A 36 9.94 12.68 -12.59
CA LEU A 36 8.98 11.68 -13.09
C LEU A 36 7.61 12.32 -13.38
N PHE A 37 7.17 13.20 -12.50
CA PHE A 37 5.93 13.95 -12.68
C PHE A 37 6.06 15.08 -13.70
N ALA A 38 7.17 15.82 -13.67
CA ALA A 38 7.42 16.91 -14.61
C ALA A 38 7.47 16.45 -16.07
N LYS A 39 7.84 15.20 -16.33
CA LYS A 39 7.89 14.59 -17.66
C LYS A 39 6.72 13.64 -17.94
N ASP A 40 5.73 13.63 -17.07
CA ASP A 40 4.54 12.77 -17.19
C ASP A 40 4.88 11.27 -17.41
N ILE A 41 5.88 10.79 -16.71
CA ILE A 41 6.32 9.38 -16.78
C ILE A 41 5.18 8.45 -16.33
N GLY A 42 5.08 7.28 -16.95
CA GLY A 42 4.00 6.32 -16.69
C GLY A 42 4.02 5.75 -15.27
N GLU A 43 2.85 5.36 -14.76
CA GLU A 43 2.62 4.85 -13.39
C GLU A 43 3.59 3.73 -13.00
N ARG A 44 3.88 2.79 -13.90
CA ARG A 44 4.81 1.68 -13.61
C ARG A 44 6.21 2.15 -13.20
N ALA A 45 6.72 3.20 -13.82
CA ALA A 45 8.02 3.75 -13.46
C ALA A 45 7.96 4.46 -12.10
N ILE A 46 6.88 5.18 -11.81
CA ILE A 46 6.61 5.81 -10.52
C ILE A 46 6.54 4.74 -9.42
N THR A 47 5.74 3.71 -9.63
CA THR A 47 5.60 2.56 -8.73
C THR A 47 6.95 1.90 -8.44
N HIS A 48 7.73 1.60 -9.48
CA HIS A 48 9.06 0.99 -9.31
C HIS A 48 10.00 1.90 -8.51
N ARG A 49 10.03 3.20 -8.82
CA ARG A 49 10.90 4.13 -8.09
C ARG A 49 10.46 4.30 -6.64
N PHE A 50 9.17 4.39 -6.37
CA PHE A 50 8.66 4.40 -5.00
C PHE A 50 9.05 3.13 -4.23
N ALA A 51 8.94 1.95 -4.84
CA ALA A 51 9.34 0.69 -4.22
C ALA A 51 10.81 0.69 -3.78
N VAL A 52 11.72 1.31 -4.55
CA VAL A 52 13.14 1.46 -4.17
C VAL A 52 13.32 2.27 -2.87
N TYR A 53 12.51 3.32 -2.67
CA TYR A 53 12.54 4.09 -1.43
C TYR A 53 11.87 3.34 -0.28
N LEU A 54 10.81 2.60 -0.58
CA LEU A 54 10.11 1.77 0.39
C LEU A 54 11.04 0.66 0.93
N GLU A 55 11.80 0.00 0.07
CA GLU A 55 12.76 -1.05 0.46
C GLU A 55 13.77 -0.56 1.50
N LYS A 56 14.24 0.68 1.39
CA LYS A 56 15.17 1.28 2.36
C LYS A 56 14.57 1.39 3.76
N GLN A 57 13.25 1.48 3.88
CA GLN A 57 12.54 1.64 5.15
C GLN A 57 12.18 0.30 5.80
N PHE A 58 12.20 -0.80 5.02
CA PHE A 58 11.74 -2.12 5.48
C PHE A 58 12.88 -3.13 5.55
N SER A 59 13.91 -2.83 6.37
CA SER A 59 15.03 -3.76 6.60
C SER A 59 14.53 -5.13 7.09
N GLY A 60 15.02 -6.20 6.47
CA GLY A 60 14.64 -7.58 6.79
C GLY A 60 13.36 -8.06 6.09
N TRP A 61 12.77 -7.23 5.21
CA TRP A 61 11.65 -7.57 4.36
C TRP A 61 12.06 -7.51 2.89
N SER A 62 11.38 -8.25 2.05
CA SER A 62 11.46 -8.11 0.60
C SER A 62 10.42 -7.08 0.14
N VAL A 63 10.81 -6.21 -0.79
CA VAL A 63 9.89 -5.30 -1.47
C VAL A 63 9.89 -5.63 -2.95
N ASP A 64 8.75 -6.05 -3.45
CA ASP A 64 8.59 -6.50 -4.83
C ASP A 64 7.45 -5.74 -5.53
N CYS A 65 7.61 -5.51 -6.84
CA CYS A 65 6.59 -4.90 -7.69
C CYS A 65 5.89 -5.97 -8.53
N ASN A 66 4.56 -5.81 -8.73
CA ASN A 66 3.75 -6.72 -9.55
C ASN A 66 3.96 -8.21 -9.17
N TYR A 67 4.02 -8.47 -7.88
CA TYR A 67 4.35 -9.79 -7.35
C TYR A 67 3.08 -10.59 -7.09
N ASP A 68 2.84 -11.60 -7.91
CA ASP A 68 1.62 -12.41 -7.91
C ASP A 68 1.76 -13.77 -7.22
N ARG A 69 2.86 -13.97 -6.46
CA ARG A 69 3.16 -15.28 -5.87
C ARG A 69 3.40 -15.22 -4.37
N LEU A 70 3.18 -16.35 -3.72
CA LEU A 70 3.72 -16.64 -2.40
C LEU A 70 4.32 -18.05 -2.43
N GLY A 71 5.65 -18.13 -2.41
CA GLY A 71 6.37 -19.35 -2.74
C GLY A 71 6.07 -19.80 -4.17
N GLU A 72 5.64 -21.05 -4.33
CA GLU A 72 5.26 -21.60 -5.65
C GLU A 72 3.81 -21.29 -6.05
N ARG A 73 3.00 -20.72 -5.13
CA ARG A 73 1.58 -20.48 -5.36
C ARG A 73 1.33 -19.09 -5.90
N THR A 74 0.51 -19.00 -6.96
CA THR A 74 0.01 -17.73 -7.48
C THR A 74 -1.07 -17.15 -6.57
N LEU A 75 -1.10 -15.83 -6.42
CA LEU A 75 -2.16 -15.13 -5.69
C LEU A 75 -3.44 -15.17 -6.51
N HIS A 76 -4.42 -15.94 -6.03
CA HIS A 76 -5.74 -16.05 -6.63
C HIS A 76 -6.80 -15.60 -5.65
N LEU A 77 -7.74 -14.81 -6.13
CA LEU A 77 -8.92 -14.50 -5.35
C LEU A 77 -9.84 -15.71 -5.22
N PRO A 78 -10.55 -15.86 -4.09
CA PRO A 78 -11.55 -16.90 -3.93
C PRO A 78 -12.60 -16.85 -5.04
N HIS A 79 -13.14 -18.02 -5.42
CA HIS A 79 -14.26 -18.10 -6.36
C HIS A 79 -15.43 -17.21 -5.90
N GLY A 80 -15.97 -16.41 -6.82
CA GLY A 80 -17.07 -15.49 -6.53
C GLY A 80 -16.66 -14.06 -6.14
N THR A 81 -15.38 -13.75 -6.13
CA THR A 81 -14.91 -12.36 -5.96
C THR A 81 -15.31 -11.51 -7.17
N ILE A 82 -15.94 -10.36 -6.94
CA ILE A 82 -16.53 -9.48 -7.97
C ILE A 82 -15.47 -8.61 -8.67
N ILE A 83 -14.19 -8.90 -8.50
CA ILE A 83 -13.11 -8.10 -9.07
C ILE A 83 -12.70 -8.68 -10.41
N SER A 84 -12.57 -7.81 -11.42
CA SER A 84 -11.86 -8.17 -12.64
C SER A 84 -10.39 -8.40 -12.29
N THR A 85 -9.84 -9.51 -12.73
CA THR A 85 -8.45 -9.86 -12.47
C THR A 85 -7.54 -9.24 -13.53
N ASP A 86 -6.25 -9.09 -13.17
CA ASP A 86 -5.27 -8.43 -14.04
C ASP A 86 -4.81 -9.33 -15.21
N ASP A 87 -5.23 -10.59 -15.27
CA ASP A 87 -4.93 -11.50 -16.37
C ASP A 87 -6.16 -11.85 -17.24
N HIS A 88 -5.91 -12.27 -18.46
CA HIS A 88 -6.94 -12.67 -19.43
C HIS A 88 -7.73 -13.93 -19.00
N LEU A 89 -7.25 -14.68 -18.02
CA LEU A 89 -7.89 -15.89 -17.50
C LEU A 89 -8.77 -15.60 -16.28
N GLY A 90 -8.77 -14.37 -15.80
CA GLY A 90 -9.64 -13.92 -14.71
C GLY A 90 -9.30 -14.53 -13.35
N LYS A 91 -8.03 -14.81 -13.05
CA LYS A 91 -7.64 -15.53 -11.83
C LYS A 91 -6.53 -14.89 -11.02
N SER A 92 -5.59 -14.19 -11.64
CA SER A 92 -4.42 -13.63 -10.96
C SER A 92 -4.60 -12.15 -10.66
N ILE A 93 -4.10 -11.74 -9.51
CA ILE A 93 -4.00 -10.34 -9.10
C ILE A 93 -2.53 -9.97 -8.92
N TYR A 94 -2.18 -8.78 -9.37
CA TYR A 94 -0.83 -8.24 -9.32
C TYR A 94 -0.85 -6.97 -8.48
N PRO A 95 -0.50 -7.04 -7.18
CA PRO A 95 -0.30 -5.83 -6.39
C PRO A 95 0.81 -4.97 -6.98
N ASP A 96 0.64 -3.66 -6.96
CA ASP A 96 1.66 -2.75 -7.48
C ASP A 96 2.97 -2.86 -6.70
N VAL A 97 2.90 -2.83 -5.37
CA VAL A 97 4.05 -3.04 -4.48
C VAL A 97 3.63 -3.89 -3.29
N VAL A 98 4.47 -4.83 -2.91
CA VAL A 98 4.30 -5.64 -1.71
C VAL A 98 5.54 -5.59 -0.82
N VAL A 99 5.32 -5.60 0.49
CA VAL A 99 6.34 -5.80 1.52
C VAL A 99 6.03 -7.11 2.23
N HIS A 100 6.88 -8.10 2.05
CA HIS A 100 6.61 -9.45 2.52
C HIS A 100 7.89 -10.23 2.80
N GLN A 101 7.76 -11.43 3.31
CA GLN A 101 8.85 -12.40 3.32
C GLN A 101 8.55 -13.44 2.25
N ARG A 102 9.46 -13.56 1.26
CA ARG A 102 9.34 -14.57 0.20
C ARG A 102 9.32 -15.95 0.83
N GLU A 103 8.63 -16.89 0.19
CA GLU A 103 8.55 -18.32 0.59
C GLU A 103 7.67 -18.64 1.80
N ILE A 104 7.34 -17.69 2.66
CA ILE A 104 6.47 -17.91 3.81
C ILE A 104 5.25 -16.95 3.80
N PRO A 105 4.11 -17.34 4.39
CA PRO A 105 2.91 -16.50 4.44
C PRO A 105 3.04 -15.38 5.48
N ASN A 106 4.03 -14.52 5.31
CA ASN A 106 4.25 -13.36 6.16
C ASN A 106 4.21 -12.10 5.28
N ASN A 107 3.00 -11.60 5.06
CA ASN A 107 2.69 -10.48 4.18
C ASN A 107 2.34 -9.25 5.02
N LEU A 108 3.23 -8.25 5.02
CA LEU A 108 3.12 -7.08 5.88
C LEU A 108 2.25 -6.00 5.26
N LEU A 109 2.60 -5.56 4.05
CA LEU A 109 2.01 -4.39 3.43
C LEU A 109 1.82 -4.61 1.93
N THR A 110 0.69 -4.19 1.41
CA THR A 110 0.46 -4.04 -0.03
C THR A 110 0.10 -2.59 -0.35
N VAL A 111 0.60 -2.06 -1.45
CA VAL A 111 0.35 -0.68 -1.90
C VAL A 111 -0.13 -0.69 -3.34
N GLU A 112 -1.23 0.01 -3.59
CA GLU A 112 -1.69 0.38 -4.93
C GLU A 112 -1.37 1.85 -5.17
N ILE A 113 -0.82 2.15 -6.34
CA ILE A 113 -0.35 3.49 -6.71
C ILE A 113 -1.02 3.95 -7.99
N ARG A 114 -1.59 5.15 -7.93
CA ARG A 114 -2.18 5.81 -9.07
C ARG A 114 -1.67 7.23 -9.21
N LYS A 115 -1.56 7.73 -10.43
CA LYS A 115 -1.33 9.15 -10.70
C LYS A 115 -2.63 9.92 -10.60
N ALA A 116 -2.61 11.12 -10.04
CA ALA A 116 -3.77 12.01 -10.00
C ALA A 116 -4.29 12.39 -11.40
N SER A 117 -3.43 12.36 -12.42
CA SER A 117 -3.82 12.57 -13.83
C SER A 117 -4.56 11.38 -14.45
N ASN A 118 -4.57 10.22 -13.80
CA ASN A 118 -5.36 9.07 -14.23
C ASN A 118 -6.77 9.15 -13.65
N HIS A 119 -7.74 9.54 -14.49
CA HIS A 119 -9.13 9.76 -14.07
C HIS A 119 -10.00 8.48 -14.10
N THR A 120 -9.41 7.30 -14.28
CA THR A 120 -10.15 6.04 -14.15
C THR A 120 -10.63 5.87 -12.70
N ALA A 121 -11.82 5.29 -12.52
CA ALA A 121 -12.38 5.05 -11.20
C ALA A 121 -11.42 4.21 -10.32
N LEU A 122 -11.38 4.51 -9.02
CA LEU A 122 -10.51 3.83 -8.06
C LEU A 122 -11.09 2.49 -7.57
N ASP A 123 -12.32 2.18 -7.93
CA ASP A 123 -13.06 1.02 -7.42
C ASP A 123 -12.28 -0.30 -7.57
N HIS A 124 -11.57 -0.46 -8.69
CA HIS A 124 -10.76 -1.65 -8.91
C HIS A 124 -9.64 -1.79 -7.88
N ASP A 125 -8.87 -0.72 -7.64
CA ASP A 125 -7.75 -0.72 -6.69
C ASP A 125 -8.26 -0.88 -5.25
N GLN A 126 -9.36 -0.22 -4.91
CA GLN A 126 -10.01 -0.32 -3.60
C GLN A 126 -10.49 -1.77 -3.33
N HIS A 127 -11.21 -2.38 -4.28
CA HIS A 127 -11.65 -3.76 -4.15
C HIS A 127 -10.45 -4.73 -4.09
N LYS A 128 -9.39 -4.48 -4.87
CA LYS A 128 -8.17 -5.27 -4.83
C LYS A 128 -7.53 -5.22 -3.43
N LEU A 129 -7.41 -4.04 -2.82
CA LEU A 129 -6.88 -3.88 -1.47
C LEU A 129 -7.77 -4.55 -0.41
N MET A 130 -9.09 -4.43 -0.53
CA MET A 130 -10.02 -5.16 0.36
C MET A 130 -9.80 -6.67 0.27
N ALA A 131 -9.68 -7.23 -0.93
CA ALA A 131 -9.45 -8.65 -1.11
C ALA A 131 -8.06 -9.10 -0.63
N LEU A 132 -7.00 -8.30 -0.86
CA LEU A 132 -5.64 -8.61 -0.44
C LEU A 132 -5.46 -8.54 1.09
N THR A 133 -6.28 -7.76 1.78
CA THR A 133 -6.23 -7.63 3.25
C THR A 133 -7.28 -8.45 3.99
N ASP A 134 -8.14 -9.18 3.29
CA ASP A 134 -9.15 -10.05 3.92
C ASP A 134 -8.47 -11.17 4.72
N ALA A 135 -8.71 -11.19 6.03
CA ALA A 135 -8.10 -12.16 6.94
C ALA A 135 -8.48 -13.63 6.65
N HIS A 136 -9.49 -13.88 5.82
CA HIS A 136 -9.90 -15.22 5.40
C HIS A 136 -9.11 -15.77 4.21
N VAL A 137 -8.34 -14.94 3.52
CA VAL A 137 -7.46 -15.41 2.45
C VAL A 137 -6.11 -15.85 3.02
N TRP A 138 -5.56 -16.94 2.50
CA TRP A 138 -4.32 -17.54 3.01
C TRP A 138 -3.06 -16.67 2.83
N PHE A 139 -3.13 -15.67 1.96
CA PHE A 139 -2.06 -14.72 1.64
C PHE A 139 -2.33 -13.30 2.19
N ALA A 140 -3.26 -13.15 3.13
CA ALA A 140 -3.68 -11.85 3.62
C ALA A 140 -2.49 -10.95 3.99
N PHE A 141 -2.50 -9.73 3.47
CA PHE A 141 -1.61 -8.67 3.92
C PHE A 141 -2.18 -8.02 5.18
N TRP A 142 -1.30 -7.67 6.08
CA TRP A 142 -1.73 -7.02 7.33
C TRP A 142 -2.26 -5.61 7.11
N ILE A 143 -1.67 -4.85 6.17
CA ILE A 143 -2.06 -3.48 5.82
C ILE A 143 -2.12 -3.35 4.30
N GLY A 144 -3.18 -2.74 3.79
CA GLY A 144 -3.31 -2.28 2.41
C GLY A 144 -3.30 -0.74 2.37
N VAL A 145 -2.65 -0.15 1.39
CA VAL A 145 -2.58 1.31 1.22
C VAL A 145 -2.88 1.68 -0.23
N LEU A 146 -3.84 2.57 -0.45
CA LEU A 146 -4.06 3.25 -1.71
C LEU A 146 -3.42 4.63 -1.67
N LEU A 147 -2.60 4.94 -2.67
CA LEU A 147 -1.96 6.23 -2.85
C LEU A 147 -2.30 6.80 -4.21
N VAL A 148 -2.92 7.97 -4.25
CA VAL A 148 -3.03 8.77 -5.47
C VAL A 148 -2.02 9.90 -5.41
N LEU A 149 -1.02 9.82 -6.29
CA LEU A 149 0.13 10.71 -6.29
C LEU A 149 -0.03 11.81 -7.34
N ASP A 150 0.08 13.06 -6.92
CA ASP A 150 0.22 14.20 -7.79
C ASP A 150 1.68 14.68 -7.80
N LYS A 151 1.94 15.74 -8.53
CA LYS A 151 3.27 16.30 -8.75
C LYS A 151 4.06 16.56 -7.46
N ASP A 152 3.40 17.13 -6.45
CA ASP A 152 4.06 17.59 -5.23
C ASP A 152 3.45 16.99 -3.94
N ASN A 153 2.40 16.19 -4.07
CA ASN A 153 1.66 15.69 -2.89
C ASN A 153 0.90 14.39 -3.18
N VAL A 154 0.37 13.83 -2.11
CA VAL A 154 -0.56 12.69 -2.12
C VAL A 154 -1.97 13.24 -2.01
N THR A 155 -2.79 13.07 -3.04
CA THR A 155 -4.16 13.61 -3.09
C THR A 155 -5.19 12.70 -2.43
N ILE A 156 -4.95 11.39 -2.46
CA ILE A 156 -5.77 10.38 -1.77
C ILE A 156 -4.82 9.41 -1.07
N SER A 157 -5.13 9.13 0.19
CA SER A 157 -4.44 8.12 0.99
C SER A 157 -5.47 7.36 1.82
N GLU A 158 -5.66 6.09 1.48
CA GLU A 158 -6.60 5.19 2.15
C GLU A 158 -5.87 3.99 2.71
N VAL A 159 -6.30 3.51 3.87
CA VAL A 159 -5.72 2.35 4.56
C VAL A 159 -6.78 1.28 4.74
N TYR A 160 -6.44 0.06 4.38
CA TYR A 160 -7.29 -1.13 4.43
C TYR A 160 -6.74 -2.14 5.41
N VAL A 161 -7.61 -2.68 6.26
CA VAL A 161 -7.27 -3.69 7.27
C VAL A 161 -8.41 -4.70 7.34
N SER A 162 -8.07 -5.97 7.35
CA SER A 162 -9.07 -7.07 7.47
C SER A 162 -10.20 -6.97 6.44
N GLY A 163 -9.87 -6.62 5.20
CA GLY A 163 -10.83 -6.57 4.08
C GLY A 163 -11.71 -5.33 4.02
N VAL A 164 -11.47 -4.32 4.86
CA VAL A 164 -12.30 -3.11 4.89
C VAL A 164 -11.44 -1.84 4.95
N LEU A 165 -12.00 -0.72 4.46
CA LEU A 165 -11.42 0.59 4.63
C LEU A 165 -11.43 0.98 6.11
N ASP A 166 -10.24 1.14 6.71
CA ASP A 166 -10.08 1.63 8.08
C ASP A 166 -10.08 3.17 8.08
N GLN A 167 -11.25 3.76 8.30
CA GLN A 167 -11.46 5.21 8.31
C GLN A 167 -10.63 5.95 9.37
N PRO A 168 -10.54 5.48 10.65
CA PRO A 168 -9.68 6.10 11.65
C PRO A 168 -8.21 6.14 11.24
N LEU A 169 -7.67 5.00 10.76
CA LEU A 169 -6.28 4.88 10.37
C LEU A 169 -5.97 5.67 9.08
N SER A 170 -6.92 5.72 8.13
CA SER A 170 -6.81 6.55 6.93
C SER A 170 -6.73 8.03 7.27
N ARG A 171 -7.58 8.52 8.19
CA ARG A 171 -7.53 9.92 8.66
C ARG A 171 -6.21 10.23 9.37
N TRP A 172 -5.76 9.33 10.24
CA TRP A 172 -4.47 9.47 10.91
C TRP A 172 -3.33 9.56 9.89
N PHE A 173 -3.32 8.67 8.90
CA PHE A 173 -2.29 8.63 7.87
C PHE A 173 -2.29 9.91 7.00
N ALA A 174 -3.46 10.40 6.60
CA ALA A 174 -3.61 11.66 5.87
C ALA A 174 -3.08 12.86 6.69
N THR A 175 -3.43 12.95 7.98
CA THR A 175 -2.92 14.00 8.88
C THR A 175 -1.40 13.95 8.99
N ARG A 176 -0.81 12.76 9.10
CA ARG A 176 0.65 12.62 9.14
C ARG A 176 1.32 13.06 7.82
N LEU A 177 0.69 12.80 6.67
CA LEU A 177 1.17 13.29 5.38
C LEU A 177 1.10 14.82 5.31
N GLU A 178 0.03 15.44 5.80
CA GLU A 178 -0.10 16.91 5.90
C GLU A 178 1.01 17.52 6.77
N GLU A 179 1.31 16.93 7.94
CA GLU A 179 2.36 17.40 8.85
C GLU A 179 3.76 17.39 8.24
N VAL A 180 4.02 16.53 7.28
CA VAL A 180 5.31 16.47 6.55
C VAL A 180 5.27 17.20 5.21
N GLY A 181 4.19 17.92 4.91
CA GLY A 181 4.04 18.69 3.69
C GLY A 181 3.73 17.90 2.44
N LEU A 182 3.25 16.67 2.57
CA LEU A 182 2.90 15.78 1.46
C LEU A 182 1.39 15.57 1.31
N GLY A 183 0.57 16.01 2.25
CA GLY A 183 -0.89 15.94 2.17
C GLY A 183 -1.48 17.18 1.49
N THR A 184 -2.72 17.05 1.01
CA THR A 184 -3.51 18.20 0.58
C THR A 184 -4.11 18.88 1.80
N ALA A 185 -3.76 20.15 2.04
CA ALA A 185 -4.46 20.95 3.04
C ALA A 185 -5.95 21.01 2.67
N ARG A 186 -6.82 20.62 3.62
CA ARG A 186 -8.28 20.70 3.47
C ARG A 186 -8.78 22.12 3.64
#